data_711240c0bf4501cd94de85b949ae8ee4
#
_entry.id   711240c0bf4501cd94de85b949ae8ee4
#
_cell.length_a   1.000
_cell.length_b   1.000
_cell.length_c   1.000
_cell.angle_alpha   90.00
_cell.angle_beta   90.00
_cell.angle_gamma   90.00
#
_symmetry.space_group_name_H-M   'P 1'
#
loop_
_entity.id
_entity.type
_entity.pdbx_description
1 polymer ?
#
loop_
_entity_poly.entity_id
_entity_poly.type
_entity_poly.pdbx_seq_one_letter_code
_entity_poly.pdbx_strand_id
1 'polypeptide(L)'
;MNEDPNAIIFSGVGKPLEEKILTINDELDENEAIVKISIATVCGSDVHSWLGHRSFPTPCILGHEIVGIITKLGKNLTHDFLNNPLSVGDRITWSMTASCGECFNCKTAKLPQKCIKLFKYGHVSSN
;
A
#
# COMPACT_ATOMS: atom_id res chain seq x y z
N MET A 1 -18.52 3.05 -13.59
CA MET A 1 -17.41 2.73 -14.51
C MET A 1 -16.13 2.76 -13.68
N ASN A 2 -15.47 1.63 -13.53
CA ASN A 2 -14.15 1.60 -12.90
C ASN A 2 -13.18 2.11 -13.98
N GLU A 3 -12.74 3.35 -13.84
CA GLU A 3 -11.60 3.83 -14.62
C GLU A 3 -10.37 3.05 -14.13
N ASP A 4 -9.63 2.45 -15.05
CA ASP A 4 -8.35 1.81 -14.72
C ASP A 4 -7.44 2.84 -14.07
N PRO A 5 -6.79 2.52 -12.95
CA PRO A 5 -5.98 3.49 -12.22
C PRO A 5 -4.70 3.84 -12.96
N ASN A 6 -4.37 5.13 -12.97
CA ASN A 6 -3.07 5.61 -13.38
C ASN A 6 -2.05 5.47 -12.24
N ALA A 7 -0.87 4.99 -12.57
CA ALA A 7 0.26 4.91 -11.65
C ALA A 7 1.51 5.56 -12.23
N ILE A 8 2.29 6.19 -11.36
CA ILE A 8 3.61 6.72 -11.70
C ILE A 8 4.65 5.67 -11.32
N ILE A 9 5.31 5.11 -12.32
CA ILE A 9 6.29 4.04 -12.16
C ILE A 9 7.70 4.61 -12.03
N PHE A 10 8.39 4.22 -10.97
CA PHE A 10 9.81 4.45 -10.79
C PHE A 10 10.60 3.24 -11.25
N SER A 11 11.29 3.37 -12.37
CA SER A 11 12.05 2.28 -13.03
C SER A 11 13.52 2.22 -12.59
N GLY A 12 13.95 3.11 -11.68
CA GLY A 12 15.30 3.15 -11.14
C GLY A 12 15.96 4.53 -11.26
N VAL A 13 17.07 4.68 -10.56
CA VAL A 13 17.84 5.94 -10.49
C VAL A 13 18.27 6.40 -11.88
N GLY A 14 18.09 7.69 -12.17
CA GLY A 14 18.46 8.29 -13.45
C GLY A 14 17.50 7.96 -14.61
N LYS A 15 16.47 7.14 -14.38
CA LYS A 15 15.43 6.86 -15.37
C LYS A 15 14.26 7.82 -15.20
N PRO A 16 13.57 8.20 -16.29
CA PRO A 16 12.35 9.01 -16.18
C PRO A 16 11.27 8.24 -15.42
N LEU A 17 10.37 8.99 -14.78
CA LEU A 17 9.10 8.45 -14.28
C LEU A 17 8.18 8.19 -15.47
N GLU A 18 7.47 7.06 -15.43
CA GLU A 18 6.55 6.66 -16.46
C GLU A 18 5.13 6.59 -15.90
N GLU A 19 4.18 7.23 -16.57
CA GLU A 19 2.77 7.05 -16.27
C GLU A 19 2.26 5.78 -16.96
N LYS A 20 1.60 4.90 -16.19
CA LYS A 20 1.01 3.66 -16.70
C LYS A 20 -0.40 3.47 -16.17
N ILE A 21 -1.27 2.99 -17.04
CA ILE A 21 -2.57 2.46 -16.64
C ILE A 21 -2.35 1.04 -16.13
N LEU A 22 -2.84 0.76 -14.93
CA LEU A 22 -2.74 -0.56 -14.30
C LEU A 22 -4.10 -1.26 -14.35
N THR A 23 -4.08 -2.56 -14.59
CA THR A 23 -5.26 -3.40 -14.39
C THR A 23 -5.30 -3.86 -12.94
N ILE A 24 -6.37 -3.55 -12.23
CA ILE A 24 -6.58 -4.08 -10.87
C ILE A 24 -7.27 -5.44 -10.99
N ASN A 25 -6.71 -6.45 -10.32
CA ASN A 25 -7.44 -7.68 -10.09
C ASN A 25 -8.61 -7.38 -9.14
N ASP A 26 -9.83 -7.63 -9.61
CA ASP A 26 -11.06 -7.43 -8.84
C ASP A 26 -11.32 -8.54 -7.81
N GLU A 27 -10.53 -9.61 -7.82
CA GLU A 27 -10.55 -10.66 -6.82
C GLU A 27 -9.87 -10.15 -5.55
N LEU A 28 -10.63 -10.10 -4.47
CA LEU A 28 -10.22 -9.56 -3.19
C LEU A 28 -10.12 -10.68 -2.16
N ASP A 29 -8.99 -10.77 -1.48
CA ASP A 29 -8.87 -11.65 -0.33
C ASP A 29 -9.76 -11.19 0.83
N GLU A 30 -10.13 -12.12 1.70
CA GLU A 30 -11.09 -11.87 2.77
C GLU A 30 -10.70 -10.75 3.74
N ASN A 31 -9.41 -10.44 3.86
CA ASN A 31 -8.85 -9.43 4.76
C ASN A 31 -8.29 -8.20 4.03
N GLU A 32 -8.66 -8.01 2.77
CA GLU A 32 -8.17 -6.91 1.94
C GLU A 32 -9.26 -5.88 1.65
N ALA A 33 -8.85 -4.72 1.19
CA ALA A 33 -9.72 -3.67 0.67
C ALA A 33 -9.16 -3.10 -0.63
N ILE A 34 -10.05 -2.72 -1.54
CA ILE A 34 -9.69 -1.84 -2.65
C ILE A 34 -10.04 -0.42 -2.25
N VAL A 35 -9.06 0.47 -2.40
CA VAL A 35 -9.17 1.86 -1.99
C VAL A 35 -8.84 2.76 -3.18
N LYS A 36 -9.77 3.66 -3.53
CA LYS A 36 -9.51 4.72 -4.49
C LYS A 36 -8.69 5.81 -3.83
N ILE A 37 -7.46 6.01 -4.29
CA ILE A 37 -6.55 7.02 -3.74
C ILE A 37 -7.11 8.42 -4.03
N SER A 38 -7.23 9.23 -2.99
CA SER A 38 -7.63 10.65 -3.09
C SER A 38 -6.42 11.57 -3.07
N ILE A 39 -5.46 11.27 -2.19
CA ILE A 39 -4.22 12.05 -2.02
C ILE A 39 -3.11 11.07 -1.67
N ALA A 40 -1.96 11.24 -2.33
CA ALA A 40 -0.71 10.61 -1.94
C ALA A 40 0.36 11.70 -1.87
N THR A 41 1.25 11.63 -0.87
CA THR A 41 2.33 12.59 -0.69
C THR A 41 3.69 11.95 -0.92
N VAL A 42 4.68 12.78 -1.22
CA VAL A 42 6.08 12.39 -1.34
C VAL A 42 6.76 12.68 -0.02
N CYS A 43 7.37 11.68 0.61
CA CYS A 43 8.14 11.87 1.82
C CYS A 43 9.66 11.81 1.55
N GLY A 44 10.48 12.13 2.56
CA GLY A 44 11.94 12.11 2.43
C GLY A 44 12.51 10.75 2.02
N SER A 45 11.85 9.64 2.37
CA SER A 45 12.30 8.31 1.95
C SER A 45 12.13 8.07 0.45
N ASP A 46 11.11 8.63 -0.17
CA ASP A 46 10.90 8.55 -1.62
C ASP A 46 11.98 9.34 -2.35
N VAL A 47 12.34 10.52 -1.83
CA VAL A 47 13.45 11.35 -2.35
C VAL A 47 14.78 10.59 -2.24
N HIS A 48 15.07 9.95 -1.10
CA HIS A 48 16.28 9.12 -0.95
C HIS A 48 16.32 7.96 -1.94
N SER A 49 15.18 7.35 -2.22
CA SER A 49 15.06 6.30 -3.22
C SER A 49 15.30 6.82 -4.63
N TRP A 50 14.71 7.96 -4.97
CA TRP A 50 14.90 8.65 -6.25
C TRP A 50 16.37 9.01 -6.49
N LEU A 51 17.07 9.52 -5.47
CA LEU A 51 18.48 9.90 -5.54
C LEU A 51 19.45 8.71 -5.46
N GLY A 52 18.95 7.48 -5.28
CA GLY A 52 19.80 6.29 -5.21
C GLY A 52 20.50 6.08 -3.86
N HIS A 53 20.12 6.82 -2.81
CA HIS A 53 20.66 6.64 -1.47
C HIS A 53 20.13 5.39 -0.78
N ARG A 54 19.10 4.77 -1.33
CA ARG A 54 18.51 3.51 -0.85
C ARG A 54 18.31 2.58 -2.04
N SER A 55 18.75 1.34 -1.90
CA SER A 55 18.48 0.29 -2.87
C SER A 55 17.19 -0.45 -2.50
N PHE A 56 16.32 -0.69 -3.47
CA PHE A 56 15.13 -1.52 -3.35
C PHE A 56 14.68 -2.01 -4.73
N PRO A 57 13.80 -3.02 -4.78
CA PRO A 57 13.34 -3.58 -6.06
C PRO A 57 12.67 -2.53 -6.95
N THR A 58 13.03 -2.51 -8.22
CA THR A 58 12.39 -1.70 -9.26
C THR A 58 12.01 -2.59 -10.44
N PRO A 59 10.96 -2.27 -11.20
CA PRO A 59 10.12 -1.09 -11.08
C PRO A 59 9.20 -1.13 -9.86
N CYS A 60 8.82 0.05 -9.35
CA CYS A 60 7.87 0.16 -8.23
C CYS A 60 7.07 1.47 -8.33
N ILE A 61 6.02 1.58 -7.52
CA ILE A 61 5.28 2.82 -7.28
C ILE A 61 5.77 3.39 -5.96
N LEU A 62 6.31 4.61 -5.98
CA LEU A 62 6.72 5.32 -4.77
C LEU A 62 5.50 5.95 -4.08
N GLY A 63 5.65 6.23 -2.78
CA GLY A 63 4.61 6.85 -1.96
C GLY A 63 3.93 5.87 -1.02
N HIS A 64 3.81 6.28 0.25
CA HIS A 64 3.24 5.46 1.32
C HIS A 64 2.51 6.29 2.38
N GLU A 65 2.33 7.58 2.13
CA GLU A 65 1.50 8.47 2.93
C GLU A 65 0.27 8.81 2.10
N ILE A 66 -0.84 8.12 2.38
CA ILE A 66 -1.97 8.01 1.46
C ILE A 66 -3.27 8.20 2.22
N VAL A 67 -4.22 8.90 1.60
CA VAL A 67 -5.63 8.95 1.99
C VAL A 67 -6.47 8.48 0.82
N GLY A 68 -7.46 7.65 1.08
CA GLY A 68 -8.34 7.15 0.05
C GLY A 68 -9.74 6.81 0.55
N ILE A 69 -10.58 6.43 -0.39
CA ILE A 69 -11.96 6.01 -0.15
C ILE A 69 -12.07 4.52 -0.43
N ILE A 70 -12.63 3.77 0.51
CA ILE A 70 -12.88 2.33 0.34
C ILE A 70 -13.90 2.13 -0.78
N THR A 71 -13.55 1.33 -1.78
CA THR A 71 -14.45 0.95 -2.88
C THR A 71 -14.92 -0.49 -2.79
N LYS A 72 -14.10 -1.38 -2.20
CA LYS A 72 -14.46 -2.78 -1.90
C LYS A 72 -13.85 -3.20 -0.57
N LEU A 73 -14.53 -4.08 0.15
CA LEU A 73 -14.07 -4.70 1.40
C LEU A 73 -14.16 -6.23 1.29
N GLY A 74 -13.10 -6.91 1.73
CA GLY A 74 -13.11 -8.33 1.97
C GLY A 74 -14.02 -8.68 3.17
N LYS A 75 -14.59 -9.86 3.15
CA LYS A 75 -15.66 -10.24 4.10
C LYS A 75 -15.26 -10.21 5.58
N ASN A 76 -13.95 -10.35 5.88
CA ASN A 76 -13.45 -10.34 7.26
C ASN A 76 -12.94 -8.97 7.71
N LEU A 77 -12.78 -8.01 6.79
CA LEU A 77 -12.31 -6.67 7.11
C LEU A 77 -13.49 -5.77 7.50
N THR A 78 -13.97 -5.94 8.72
CA THR A 78 -15.21 -5.30 9.21
C THR A 78 -14.96 -4.10 10.13
N HIS A 79 -13.74 -3.97 10.68
CA HIS A 79 -13.39 -2.92 11.63
C HIS A 79 -11.98 -2.40 11.38
N ASP A 80 -11.74 -1.15 11.73
CA ASP A 80 -10.42 -0.52 11.71
C ASP A 80 -9.57 -0.93 12.93
N PHE A 81 -8.36 -0.37 13.02
CA PHE A 81 -7.43 -0.63 14.14
C PHE A 81 -7.98 -0.12 15.50
N LEU A 82 -8.86 0.88 15.50
CA LEU A 82 -9.51 1.43 16.69
C LEU A 82 -10.84 0.75 17.02
N ASN A 83 -11.15 -0.35 16.30
CA ASN A 83 -12.39 -1.11 16.41
C ASN A 83 -13.64 -0.33 15.99
N ASN A 84 -13.51 0.67 15.11
CA ASN A 84 -14.65 1.29 14.46
C ASN A 84 -15.08 0.46 13.25
N PRO A 85 -16.38 0.33 12.98
CA PRO A 85 -16.86 -0.41 11.81
C PRO A 85 -16.39 0.27 10.51
N LEU A 86 -16.00 -0.55 9.54
CA LEU A 86 -15.61 -0.12 8.20
C LEU A 86 -16.73 -0.38 7.19
N SER A 87 -16.92 0.57 6.30
CA SER A 87 -17.90 0.50 5.21
C SER A 87 -17.32 1.00 3.90
N VAL A 88 -17.85 0.50 2.78
CA VAL A 88 -17.58 1.07 1.47
C VAL A 88 -18.03 2.54 1.46
N GLY A 89 -17.17 3.44 0.98
CA GLY A 89 -17.36 4.88 1.03
C GLY A 89 -16.60 5.59 2.16
N ASP A 90 -16.09 4.86 3.13
CA ASP A 90 -15.30 5.46 4.21
C ASP A 90 -13.98 5.99 3.69
N ARG A 91 -13.59 7.15 4.22
CA ARG A 91 -12.27 7.75 3.99
C ARG A 91 -11.29 7.22 5.02
N ILE A 92 -10.22 6.61 4.55
CA ILE A 92 -9.21 6.00 5.41
C ILE A 92 -7.79 6.45 5.05
N THR A 93 -6.92 6.28 6.00
CA THR A 93 -5.47 6.21 5.83
C THR A 93 -4.97 4.92 6.46
N TRP A 94 -3.80 4.47 6.09
CA TRP A 94 -3.23 3.23 6.63
C TRP A 94 -1.73 3.33 6.86
N SER A 95 -1.19 2.40 7.63
CA SER A 95 0.25 2.33 7.89
C SER A 95 1.02 2.06 6.61
N MET A 96 2.24 2.61 6.51
CA MET A 96 3.18 2.29 5.43
C MET A 96 3.54 0.81 5.30
N THR A 97 3.17 0.00 6.28
CA THR A 97 3.45 -1.43 6.30
C THR A 97 2.21 -2.23 6.67
N ALA A 98 2.07 -3.40 6.04
CA ALA A 98 1.12 -4.42 6.44
C ALA A 98 1.86 -5.62 7.04
N SER A 99 1.35 -6.15 8.14
CA SER A 99 1.88 -7.32 8.83
C SER A 99 0.94 -8.51 8.68
N CYS A 100 1.48 -9.74 8.76
CA CYS A 100 0.65 -10.94 8.56
C CYS A 100 -0.32 -11.25 9.70
N GLY A 101 -0.16 -10.64 10.89
CA GLY A 101 -1.00 -10.89 12.05
C GLY A 101 -0.81 -12.25 12.76
N GLU A 102 -0.14 -13.23 12.14
CA GLU A 102 -0.11 -14.63 12.58
C GLU A 102 1.26 -15.12 13.09
N CYS A 103 2.37 -14.52 12.62
CA CYS A 103 3.72 -14.95 13.04
C CYS A 103 4.01 -14.64 14.52
N PHE A 104 5.07 -15.23 15.06
CA PHE A 104 5.48 -15.01 16.45
C PHE A 104 5.57 -13.52 16.81
N ASN A 105 6.22 -12.72 15.95
CA ASN A 105 6.38 -11.29 16.19
C ASN A 105 5.04 -10.55 16.26
N CYS A 106 4.10 -10.90 15.39
CA CYS A 106 2.77 -10.27 15.37
C CYS A 106 1.91 -10.73 16.54
N LYS A 107 1.79 -12.05 16.71
CA LYS A 107 0.79 -12.66 17.60
C LYS A 107 1.25 -12.71 19.06
N THR A 108 2.52 -13.08 19.31
CA THR A 108 3.07 -13.33 20.64
C THR A 108 3.85 -12.13 21.16
N ALA A 109 4.86 -11.67 20.42
CA ALA A 109 5.69 -10.54 20.83
C ALA A 109 4.99 -9.17 20.73
N LYS A 110 3.85 -9.09 20.00
CA LYS A 110 3.10 -7.84 19.75
C LYS A 110 3.94 -6.76 19.08
N LEU A 111 4.85 -7.17 18.20
CA LEU A 111 5.75 -6.32 17.43
C LEU A 111 5.47 -6.47 15.91
N PRO A 112 4.31 -6.00 15.40
CA PRO A 112 3.94 -6.17 14.00
C PRO A 112 4.94 -5.53 13.03
N GLN A 113 5.65 -4.49 13.44
CA GLN A 113 6.74 -3.87 12.66
C GLN A 113 7.96 -4.79 12.46
N LYS A 114 8.06 -5.90 13.20
CA LYS A 114 9.06 -6.97 13.07
C LYS A 114 8.51 -8.22 12.37
N CYS A 115 7.37 -8.09 11.71
CA CYS A 115 6.75 -9.19 10.99
C CYS A 115 7.72 -9.82 9.99
N ILE A 116 7.79 -11.16 9.98
CA ILE A 116 8.65 -11.89 9.02
C ILE A 116 8.15 -11.84 7.58
N LYS A 117 6.87 -11.52 7.39
CA LYS A 117 6.20 -11.33 6.10
C LYS A 117 5.78 -9.86 5.91
N LEU A 118 6.60 -8.91 6.37
CA LEU A 118 6.27 -7.50 6.33
C LEU A 118 6.18 -7.00 4.89
N PHE A 119 5.02 -6.51 4.50
CA PHE A 119 4.80 -5.79 3.24
C PHE A 119 4.99 -4.29 3.46
N LYS A 120 5.62 -3.59 2.52
CA LYS A 120 5.84 -2.14 2.58
C LYS A 120 5.25 -1.47 1.36
N TYR A 121 4.23 -0.66 1.56
CA TYR A 121 3.66 0.16 0.50
C TYR A 121 4.69 1.16 -0.03
N GLY A 122 4.67 1.41 -1.33
CA GLY A 122 5.55 2.39 -1.96
C GLY A 122 7.03 1.99 -2.10
N HIS A 123 7.40 0.78 -1.70
CA HIS A 123 8.77 0.26 -1.78
C HIS A 123 8.85 -1.20 -2.20
N VAL A 124 7.78 -1.74 -2.75
CA VAL A 124 7.73 -3.12 -3.25
C VAL A 124 7.45 -3.07 -4.74
N SER A 125 8.03 -3.99 -5.50
CA SER A 125 7.68 -4.16 -6.91
C SER A 125 6.17 -4.39 -7.00
N SER A 126 5.48 -3.53 -7.74
CA SER A 126 4.09 -3.77 -8.11
C SER A 126 4.05 -4.98 -9.05
N ASN A 127 3.47 -6.06 -8.61
CA ASN A 127 3.03 -7.12 -9.51
C ASN A 127 1.65 -6.78 -10.03
#